data_c358cd9c5b7343faffd4ed6379d03102
#
_entry.id   c358cd9c5b7343faffd4ed6379d03102
#
_cell.length_a   1.000
_cell.length_b   1.000
_cell.length_c   1.000
_cell.angle_alpha   90.00
_cell.angle_beta   90.00
_cell.angle_gamma   90.00
#
_symmetry.space_group_name_H-M   'P 1'
#
loop_
_entity.id
_entity.type
_entity.pdbx_description
1 polymer ?
#
loop_
_entity_poly.entity_id
_entity_poly.type
_entity_poly.pdbx_seq_one_letter_code
_entity_poly.pdbx_strand_id
1 'polypeptide(L)'
;MEFLSERNIYHGDLAARNVLLTDQLVAKVSDFGLSKRLYNDLCQSSIYARDNDVTVALPMKWLALEVLKYGQVVPTKSDVWSFGIFMWELFQIGAEPYRPGTNILSRTNILYLL
;
A
#
# COMPACT_ATOMS: atom_id res chain seq x y z
N MET A 1 -11.37 7.47 2.35
CA MET A 1 -11.26 6.44 1.27
C MET A 1 -12.39 6.56 0.23
N GLU A 2 -13.63 6.82 0.64
CA GLU A 2 -14.78 7.01 -0.27
C GLU A 2 -14.48 8.03 -1.38
N PHE A 3 -14.00 9.22 -1.04
CA PHE A 3 -13.61 10.25 -1.99
C PHE A 3 -12.62 9.79 -3.08
N LEU A 4 -11.62 8.99 -2.71
CA LEU A 4 -10.65 8.44 -3.67
C LEU A 4 -11.31 7.39 -4.56
N SER A 5 -12.13 6.52 -3.95
CA SER A 5 -12.85 5.46 -4.65
C SER A 5 -13.81 6.01 -5.71
N GLU A 6 -14.59 7.02 -5.39
CA GLU A 6 -15.52 7.67 -6.31
C GLU A 6 -14.83 8.32 -7.52
N ARG A 7 -13.57 8.69 -7.37
CA ARG A 7 -12.75 9.32 -8.43
C ARG A 7 -11.82 8.35 -9.14
N ASN A 8 -11.90 7.05 -8.81
CA ASN A 8 -11.00 6.02 -9.32
C ASN A 8 -9.51 6.37 -9.09
N ILE A 9 -9.22 7.03 -7.96
CA ILE A 9 -7.85 7.37 -7.56
C ILE A 9 -7.32 6.22 -6.70
N TYR A 10 -6.23 5.65 -7.15
CA TYR A 10 -5.42 4.69 -6.39
C TYR A 10 -4.30 5.44 -5.68
N HIS A 11 -4.17 5.26 -4.37
CA HIS A 11 -3.13 5.90 -3.58
C HIS A 11 -1.78 5.17 -3.74
N GLY A 12 -1.77 3.86 -3.56
CA GLY A 12 -0.62 2.99 -3.77
C GLY A 12 0.41 2.95 -2.64
N ASP A 13 0.33 3.86 -1.67
CA ASP A 13 1.21 3.90 -0.48
C ASP A 13 0.45 4.34 0.79
N LEU A 14 -0.74 3.77 0.99
CA LEU A 14 -1.53 4.08 2.18
C LEU A 14 -0.96 3.35 3.40
N ALA A 15 -0.41 4.12 4.35
CA ALA A 15 0.24 3.67 5.57
C ALA A 15 0.18 4.76 6.63
N ALA A 16 0.45 4.43 7.90
CA ALA A 16 0.40 5.41 9.00
C ALA A 16 1.35 6.61 8.79
N ARG A 17 2.53 6.39 8.19
CA ARG A 17 3.50 7.45 7.86
C ARG A 17 2.96 8.51 6.90
N ASN A 18 1.95 8.16 6.09
CA ASN A 18 1.35 9.01 5.07
C ASN A 18 0.00 9.61 5.50
N VAL A 19 -0.37 9.45 6.77
CA VAL A 19 -1.54 10.11 7.36
C VAL A 19 -1.08 11.17 8.33
N LEU A 20 -1.34 12.41 8.00
CA LEU A 20 -0.95 13.58 8.79
C LEU A 20 -2.11 14.05 9.64
N LEU A 21 -1.80 14.59 10.82
CA LEU A 21 -2.79 15.24 11.69
C LEU A 21 -2.59 16.75 11.64
N THR A 22 -3.68 17.49 11.54
CA THR A 22 -3.66 18.94 11.77
C THR A 22 -3.62 19.24 13.26
N ASP A 23 -3.37 20.49 13.63
CA ASP A 23 -3.45 20.97 15.02
C ASP A 23 -4.82 20.74 15.66
N GLN A 24 -5.87 20.62 14.83
CA GLN A 24 -7.24 20.33 15.23
C GLN A 24 -7.56 18.82 15.25
N LEU A 25 -6.54 17.97 15.16
CA LEU A 25 -6.64 16.50 15.11
C LEU A 25 -7.45 15.97 13.92
N VAL A 26 -7.49 16.70 12.80
CA VAL A 26 -8.10 16.22 11.56
C VAL A 26 -7.07 15.40 10.79
N ALA A 27 -7.38 14.13 10.53
CA ALA A 27 -6.54 13.23 9.74
C ALA A 27 -6.63 13.57 8.24
N LYS A 28 -5.47 13.66 7.58
CA LYS A 28 -5.34 13.90 6.14
C LYS A 28 -4.39 12.91 5.52
N VAL A 29 -4.87 12.19 4.51
CA VAL A 29 -4.01 11.32 3.68
C VAL A 29 -3.12 12.20 2.83
N SER A 30 -1.85 11.86 2.75
CA SER A 30 -0.80 12.60 2.04
C SER A 30 0.06 11.64 1.21
N ASP A 31 0.98 12.20 0.44
CA ASP A 31 1.94 11.47 -0.41
C ASP A 31 1.30 10.61 -1.50
N PHE A 32 0.71 11.27 -2.47
CA PHE A 32 0.17 10.65 -3.69
C PHE A 32 1.25 10.42 -4.78
N GLY A 33 2.53 10.54 -4.45
CA GLY A 33 3.63 10.41 -5.41
C GLY A 33 3.67 9.08 -6.14
N LEU A 34 3.41 7.98 -5.44
CA LEU A 34 3.37 6.63 -5.99
C LEU A 34 2.12 6.37 -6.83
N SER A 35 1.01 7.03 -6.55
CA SER A 35 -0.27 6.78 -7.22
C SER A 35 -0.22 7.03 -8.72
N LYS A 36 0.41 8.09 -9.17
CA LYS A 36 0.54 8.42 -10.60
C LYS A 36 1.48 7.49 -11.33
N ARG A 37 2.54 7.04 -10.67
CA ARG A 37 3.54 6.14 -11.27
C ARG A 37 2.97 4.75 -11.47
N LEU A 38 2.39 4.16 -10.43
CA LEU A 38 1.82 2.81 -10.52
C LEU A 38 0.67 2.73 -11.53
N TYR A 39 -0.17 3.75 -11.62
CA TYR A 39 -1.27 3.76 -12.59
C TYR A 39 -0.75 3.83 -14.03
N ASN A 40 0.25 4.66 -14.30
CA ASN A 40 0.82 4.79 -15.64
C ASN A 40 1.61 3.54 -16.04
N ASP A 41 2.38 2.96 -15.12
CA ASP A 41 3.21 1.78 -15.37
C ASP A 41 2.37 0.52 -15.52
N LEU A 42 1.26 0.41 -14.79
CA LEU A 42 0.34 -0.74 -14.89
C LEU A 42 -0.53 -0.73 -16.14
N CYS A 43 -0.78 0.44 -16.72
CA CYS A 43 -1.43 0.53 -18.04
C CYS A 43 -0.49 0.19 -19.19
N GLN A 44 0.84 0.19 -18.96
CA GLN A 44 1.83 -0.04 -20.03
C GLN A 44 2.72 -1.27 -19.85
N SER A 45 2.90 -1.78 -18.63
CA SER A 45 3.66 -3.01 -18.39
C SER A 45 3.56 -3.45 -16.93
N SER A 46 3.73 -4.75 -16.70
CA SER A 46 3.78 -5.32 -15.35
C SER A 46 4.81 -4.60 -14.46
N ILE A 47 4.53 -4.50 -13.15
CA ILE A 47 5.38 -3.89 -12.09
C ILE A 47 6.86 -4.33 -12.16
N TYR A 48 7.16 -5.36 -12.93
CA TYR A 48 8.49 -5.93 -13.15
C TYR A 48 9.17 -5.47 -14.45
N ALA A 49 8.59 -4.57 -15.23
CA ALA A 49 9.25 -4.03 -16.40
C ALA A 49 10.42 -3.13 -15.97
N ARG A 50 11.60 -3.69 -16.13
CA ARG A 50 12.90 -3.07 -15.90
C ARG A 50 13.04 -1.83 -16.79
N ASP A 51 12.81 -0.67 -16.26
CA ASP A 51 13.52 0.50 -16.75
C ASP A 51 14.77 0.67 -15.88
N ASN A 52 15.93 0.67 -16.52
CA ASN A 52 17.24 0.44 -15.92
C ASN A 52 17.76 1.59 -15.01
N ASP A 53 16.93 2.52 -14.57
CA ASP A 53 17.48 3.73 -13.92
C ASP A 53 16.79 4.21 -12.64
N VAL A 54 15.67 3.67 -12.21
CA VAL A 54 15.09 4.05 -10.90
C VAL A 54 14.48 2.83 -10.22
N THR A 55 15.20 2.23 -9.29
CA THR A 55 14.65 1.27 -8.34
C THR A 55 13.71 1.98 -7.37
N VAL A 56 12.43 2.07 -7.71
CA VAL A 56 11.42 2.56 -6.78
C VAL A 56 11.22 1.47 -5.70
N ALA A 57 11.58 1.79 -4.47
CA ALA A 57 11.32 0.91 -3.34
C ALA A 57 9.80 0.85 -3.11
N LEU A 58 9.17 -0.27 -3.46
CA LEU A 58 7.74 -0.46 -3.25
C LEU A 58 7.44 -0.77 -1.78
N PRO A 59 6.33 -0.27 -1.23
CA PRO A 59 5.91 -0.53 0.15
C PRO A 59 5.31 -1.94 0.30
N MET A 60 6.12 -2.98 0.08
CA MET A 60 5.71 -4.39 -0.05
C MET A 60 4.77 -4.87 1.07
N LYS A 61 4.93 -4.37 2.30
CA LYS A 61 4.15 -4.79 3.46
C LYS A 61 2.72 -4.25 3.48
N TRP A 62 2.46 -3.22 2.70
CA TRP A 62 1.14 -2.57 2.58
C TRP A 62 0.42 -2.92 1.28
N LEU A 63 1.13 -3.55 0.32
CA LEU A 63 0.55 -3.90 -0.97
C LEU A 63 -0.41 -5.08 -0.87
N ALA A 64 -1.51 -4.99 -1.61
CA ALA A 64 -2.48 -6.07 -1.74
C ALA A 64 -1.89 -7.28 -2.47
N LEU A 65 -2.44 -8.46 -2.21
CA LEU A 65 -1.91 -9.73 -2.73
C LEU A 65 -1.94 -9.81 -4.25
N GLU A 66 -2.98 -9.29 -4.87
CA GLU A 66 -3.10 -9.22 -6.32
C GLU A 66 -2.01 -8.34 -6.95
N VAL A 67 -1.59 -7.29 -6.23
CA VAL A 67 -0.48 -6.43 -6.66
C VAL A 67 0.85 -7.16 -6.52
N LEU A 68 1.06 -7.86 -5.40
CA LEU A 68 2.29 -8.59 -5.14
C LEU A 68 2.47 -9.80 -6.05
N LYS A 69 1.40 -10.53 -6.39
CA LYS A 69 1.45 -11.76 -7.19
C LYS A 69 1.44 -11.50 -8.69
N TYR A 70 0.57 -10.61 -9.11
CA TYR A 70 0.25 -10.46 -10.53
C TYR A 70 0.62 -9.10 -11.08
N GLY A 71 1.11 -8.18 -10.23
CA GLY A 71 1.34 -6.80 -10.61
C GLY A 71 0.05 -6.05 -11.01
N GLN A 72 -1.11 -6.56 -10.62
CA GLN A 72 -2.39 -5.98 -10.99
C GLN A 72 -2.92 -5.09 -9.89
N VAL A 73 -3.14 -3.82 -10.20
CA VAL A 73 -3.83 -2.88 -9.31
C VAL A 73 -5.31 -2.85 -9.68
N VAL A 74 -6.14 -3.09 -8.67
CA VAL A 74 -7.56 -2.77 -8.75
C VAL A 74 -7.74 -1.50 -7.91
N PRO A 75 -7.84 -0.30 -8.53
CA PRO A 75 -7.62 0.98 -7.85
C PRO A 75 -8.33 1.12 -6.51
N THR A 76 -9.62 0.82 -6.48
CA THR A 76 -10.44 0.94 -5.26
C THR A 76 -10.29 -0.23 -4.29
N LYS A 77 -9.86 -1.40 -4.76
CA LYS A 77 -9.78 -2.63 -3.95
C LYS A 77 -8.42 -2.80 -3.31
N SER A 78 -7.35 -2.53 -4.04
CA SER A 78 -6.00 -2.67 -3.53
C SER A 78 -5.70 -1.68 -2.40
N ASP A 79 -6.24 -0.46 -2.45
CA ASP A 79 -6.13 0.50 -1.34
C ASP A 79 -6.95 0.08 -0.10
N VAL A 80 -8.02 -0.70 -0.27
CA VAL A 80 -8.77 -1.26 0.88
C VAL A 80 -7.91 -2.23 1.68
N TRP A 81 -7.08 -3.04 1.01
CA TRP A 81 -6.09 -3.87 1.69
C TRP A 81 -5.11 -3.02 2.48
N SER A 82 -4.49 -2.01 1.85
CA SER A 82 -3.54 -1.10 2.50
C SER A 82 -4.17 -0.36 3.67
N PHE A 83 -5.44 0.00 3.57
CA PHE A 83 -6.21 0.59 4.66
C PHE A 83 -6.36 -0.37 5.85
N GLY A 84 -6.56 -1.66 5.60
CA GLY A 84 -6.57 -2.69 6.66
C GLY A 84 -5.24 -2.77 7.42
N ILE A 85 -4.11 -2.72 6.69
CA ILE A 85 -2.77 -2.69 7.30
C ILE A 85 -2.56 -1.38 8.09
N PHE A 86 -2.99 -0.24 7.55
CA PHE A 86 -2.95 1.05 8.24
C PHE A 86 -3.76 1.00 9.56
N MET A 87 -4.95 0.43 9.56
CA MET A 87 -5.73 0.25 10.79
C MET A 87 -4.98 -0.61 11.82
N TRP A 88 -4.32 -1.68 11.36
CA TRP A 88 -3.48 -2.49 12.24
C TRP A 88 -2.33 -1.67 12.85
N GLU A 89 -1.63 -0.84 12.06
CA GLU A 89 -0.58 0.07 12.57
C GLU A 89 -1.12 0.99 13.67
N LEU A 90 -2.33 1.55 13.50
CA LEU A 90 -2.97 2.40 14.52
C LEU A 90 -3.20 1.65 15.82
N PHE A 91 -3.77 0.45 15.77
CA PHE A 91 -4.03 -0.35 16.97
C PHE A 91 -2.76 -0.88 17.63
N GLN A 92 -1.67 -1.01 16.88
CA GLN A 92 -0.36 -1.41 17.38
C GLN A 92 0.55 -0.19 17.70
N ILE A 93 -0.03 1.00 17.78
CA ILE A 93 0.68 2.25 18.15
C ILE A 93 1.90 2.49 17.24
N GLY A 94 1.71 2.35 15.93
CA GLY A 94 2.74 2.59 14.92
C GLY A 94 3.78 1.48 14.78
N ALA A 95 3.50 0.27 15.27
CA ALA A 95 4.39 -0.87 15.05
C ALA A 95 4.53 -1.20 13.57
N GLU A 96 5.72 -1.63 13.15
CA GLU A 96 5.95 -2.06 11.77
C GLU A 96 5.22 -3.37 11.48
N PRO A 97 4.44 -3.48 10.39
CA PRO A 97 3.76 -4.71 10.01
C PRO A 97 4.73 -5.85 9.72
N TYR A 98 4.32 -7.07 10.05
CA TYR A 98 5.05 -8.31 9.74
C TYR A 98 6.50 -8.35 10.26
N ARG A 99 6.76 -7.85 11.48
CA ARG A 99 8.07 -7.97 12.11
C ARG A 99 8.43 -9.44 12.33
N PRO A 100 9.69 -9.83 12.03
CA PRO A 100 10.19 -11.16 12.40
C PRO A 100 10.09 -11.34 13.93
N GLY A 101 9.47 -12.43 14.39
CA GLY A 101 9.34 -12.75 15.82
C GLY A 101 8.03 -12.34 16.49
N THR A 102 7.18 -11.55 15.86
CA THR A 102 5.77 -11.44 16.27
C THR A 102 5.00 -12.61 15.65
N ASN A 103 4.31 -13.41 16.45
CA ASN A 103 3.60 -14.64 16.05
C ASN A 103 2.41 -14.41 15.10
N ILE A 104 2.31 -13.28 14.46
CA ILE A 104 1.27 -12.96 13.49
C ILE A 104 1.94 -12.81 12.13
N LEU A 105 1.89 -13.90 11.35
CA LEU A 105 2.25 -13.97 9.93
C LEU A 105 3.72 -13.60 9.64
N SER A 106 4.64 -14.54 9.85
CA SER A 106 5.97 -14.47 9.23
C SER A 106 5.81 -14.34 7.70
N ARG A 107 6.78 -13.73 7.03
CA ARG A 107 6.84 -13.63 5.55
C ARG A 107 6.48 -14.94 4.84
N THR A 108 6.85 -16.05 5.46
CA THR A 108 6.58 -17.42 4.99
C THR A 108 5.08 -17.73 5.02
N ASN A 109 4.34 -17.26 6.04
CA ASN A 109 2.92 -17.59 6.18
C ASN A 109 2.03 -16.81 5.19
N ILE A 110 2.42 -15.63 4.75
CA ILE A 110 1.69 -14.90 3.69
C ILE A 110 1.80 -15.65 2.36
N LEU A 111 2.97 -16.22 2.06
CA LEU A 111 3.19 -17.02 0.84
C LEU A 111 2.52 -18.40 0.92
N TYR A 112 2.27 -18.94 2.09
CA TYR A 112 1.56 -20.23 2.28
C TYR A 112 0.03 -20.09 2.35
N LEU A 113 -0.50 -18.91 2.63
CA LEU A 113 -1.95 -18.63 2.57
C LEU A 113 -2.42 -18.26 1.15
N LEU A 114 -1.53 -18.31 0.20
CA LEU A 114 -1.72 -18.04 -1.21
C LEU A 114 -1.63 -19.32 -2.03
#